data_22a4af66ff5b0b4fb9038322fea3d60c
#
_entry.id   22a4af66ff5b0b4fb9038322fea3d60c
#
_cell.length_a   1.000
_cell.length_b   1.000
_cell.length_c   1.000
_cell.angle_alpha   90.00
_cell.angle_beta   90.00
_cell.angle_gamma   90.00
#
_symmetry.space_group_name_H-M   'P 1'
#
loop_
_entity.id
_entity.type
_entity.pdbx_description
1 polymer ?
#
loop_
_entity_poly.entity_id
_entity_poly.type
_entity_poly.pdbx_seq_one_letter_code
_entity_poly.pdbx_strand_id
1 'polypeptide(L)'
;GKVKAAVSSGRAYASGLRHLFHKPYTLRFPQQRYAVEQGYRGRHLLHLDRCTGCGICAWICPEKCITIVQRGDRWFPQYFYGRCCFCHFCTDYCPEFALEETVEYDIAEYSRELLVWSPERLAKPPAKKDDKYVFSVDGSRGASQVVEKDH
;
A
#
# COMPACT_ATOMS: atom_id res chain seq x y z
N GLY A 1 -37.39 -35.47 3.98
CA GLY A 1 -36.59 -34.37 4.60
C GLY A 1 -35.21 -34.83 5.03
N LYS A 2 -35.09 -35.92 5.84
CA LYS A 2 -33.81 -36.35 6.45
C LYS A 2 -32.74 -36.79 5.46
N VAL A 3 -33.11 -37.45 4.35
CA VAL A 3 -32.18 -37.92 3.31
C VAL A 3 -31.56 -36.73 2.55
N LYS A 4 -32.34 -35.70 2.23
CA LYS A 4 -31.80 -34.48 1.57
C LYS A 4 -30.81 -33.75 2.48
N ALA A 5 -31.06 -33.69 3.80
CA ALA A 5 -30.16 -33.07 4.78
C ALA A 5 -28.83 -33.85 4.89
N ALA A 6 -28.90 -35.20 4.93
CA ALA A 6 -27.68 -36.01 5.00
C ALA A 6 -26.82 -35.89 3.72
N VAL A 7 -27.43 -35.83 2.53
CA VAL A 7 -26.72 -35.62 1.27
C VAL A 7 -26.08 -34.23 1.20
N SER A 8 -26.76 -33.17 1.67
CA SER A 8 -26.22 -31.83 1.70
C SER A 8 -25.02 -31.71 2.65
N SER A 9 -25.11 -32.34 3.82
CA SER A 9 -23.98 -32.38 4.77
C SER A 9 -22.79 -33.14 4.20
N GLY A 10 -23.01 -34.29 3.56
CA GLY A 10 -21.95 -35.07 2.89
C GLY A 10 -21.22 -34.26 1.80
N ARG A 11 -21.97 -33.46 1.02
CA ARG A 11 -21.37 -32.57 0.01
C ARG A 11 -20.52 -31.45 0.63
N ALA A 12 -20.91 -30.90 1.76
CA ALA A 12 -20.14 -29.90 2.46
C ALA A 12 -18.79 -30.45 2.97
N TYR A 13 -18.81 -31.65 3.59
CA TYR A 13 -17.58 -32.33 4.01
C TYR A 13 -16.67 -32.70 2.84
N ALA A 14 -17.22 -33.20 1.74
CA ALA A 14 -16.46 -33.52 0.53
C ALA A 14 -15.82 -32.26 -0.07
N SER A 15 -16.51 -31.11 -0.06
CA SER A 15 -15.96 -29.83 -0.48
C SER A 15 -14.80 -29.40 0.41
N GLY A 16 -14.96 -29.50 1.72
CA GLY A 16 -13.88 -29.17 2.68
C GLY A 16 -12.65 -30.06 2.48
N LEU A 17 -12.86 -31.37 2.31
CA LEU A 17 -11.78 -32.32 2.08
C LEU A 17 -11.05 -32.04 0.76
N ARG A 18 -11.78 -31.66 -0.29
CA ARG A 18 -11.19 -31.25 -1.58
C ARG A 18 -10.32 -30.02 -1.42
N HIS A 19 -10.73 -29.01 -0.62
CA HIS A 19 -9.95 -27.80 -0.38
C HIS A 19 -8.66 -28.06 0.39
N LEU A 20 -8.56 -29.15 1.16
CA LEU A 20 -7.34 -29.52 1.87
C LEU A 20 -6.14 -29.76 0.92
N PHE A 21 -6.43 -30.23 -0.30
CA PHE A 21 -5.42 -30.52 -1.33
C PHE A 21 -5.23 -29.38 -2.34
N HIS A 22 -5.98 -28.27 -2.20
CA HIS A 22 -5.80 -27.11 -3.07
C HIS A 22 -4.65 -26.23 -2.59
N LYS A 23 -3.97 -25.60 -3.55
CA LYS A 23 -2.95 -24.60 -3.26
C LYS A 23 -3.58 -23.43 -2.50
N PRO A 24 -2.96 -22.94 -1.39
CA PRO A 24 -3.49 -21.79 -0.64
C PRO A 24 -3.50 -20.51 -1.47
N TYR A 25 -4.50 -19.66 -1.26
CA TYR A 25 -4.60 -18.34 -1.87
C TYR A 25 -3.72 -17.28 -1.17
N THR A 26 -3.24 -17.59 0.04
CA THR A 26 -2.43 -16.68 0.83
C THR A 26 -1.00 -16.62 0.32
N LEU A 27 -0.42 -15.42 0.33
CA LEU A 27 1.00 -15.22 0.05
C LEU A 27 1.83 -15.33 1.33
N ARG A 28 3.03 -15.85 1.20
CA ARG A 28 4.02 -15.89 2.29
C ARG A 28 4.78 -14.56 2.34
N PHE A 29 4.12 -13.51 2.82
CA PHE A 29 4.79 -12.24 3.05
C PHE A 29 5.82 -12.37 4.18
N PRO A 30 7.04 -11.78 4.09
CA PRO A 30 7.53 -10.87 3.05
C PRO A 30 8.23 -11.55 1.85
N GLN A 31 8.35 -12.90 1.85
CA GLN A 31 9.06 -13.64 0.80
C GLN A 31 8.37 -13.57 -0.55
N GLN A 32 7.04 -13.49 -0.53
CA GLN A 32 6.20 -13.32 -1.73
C GLN A 32 5.42 -12.02 -1.62
N ARG A 33 5.42 -11.22 -2.68
CA ARG A 33 4.73 -9.93 -2.75
C ARG A 33 3.81 -9.87 -3.96
N TYR A 34 2.78 -9.03 -3.88
CA TYR A 34 1.99 -8.70 -5.06
C TYR A 34 2.77 -7.78 -5.99
N ALA A 35 2.63 -8.01 -7.31
CA ALA A 35 2.97 -7.00 -8.29
C ALA A 35 2.05 -5.80 -8.08
N VAL A 36 2.62 -4.64 -7.86
CA VAL A 36 1.85 -3.40 -7.74
C VAL A 36 1.81 -2.75 -9.11
N GLU A 37 0.58 -2.57 -9.63
CA GLU A 37 0.36 -1.93 -10.92
C GLU A 37 0.67 -0.43 -10.87
N GLN A 38 0.98 0.14 -12.05
CA GLN A 38 1.13 1.59 -12.19
C GLN A 38 -0.19 2.28 -11.83
N GLY A 39 -0.11 3.40 -11.10
CA GLY A 39 -1.29 4.09 -10.57
C GLY A 39 -1.76 3.59 -9.20
N TYR A 40 -1.01 2.68 -8.57
CA TYR A 40 -1.25 2.32 -7.17
C TYR A 40 -0.92 3.51 -6.25
N ARG A 41 -1.85 3.83 -5.37
CA ARG A 41 -1.73 4.95 -4.42
C ARG A 41 -1.00 4.51 -3.15
N GLY A 42 0.32 4.44 -3.23
CA GLY A 42 1.18 4.08 -2.10
C GLY A 42 1.67 5.28 -1.30
N ARG A 43 2.84 5.18 -0.74
CA ARG A 43 3.48 6.21 0.07
C ARG A 43 3.81 7.46 -0.74
N HIS A 44 3.69 8.62 -0.12
CA HIS A 44 4.12 9.90 -0.70
C HIS A 44 5.65 10.06 -0.63
N LEU A 45 6.23 10.59 -1.70
CA LEU A 45 7.61 11.06 -1.77
C LEU A 45 7.61 12.59 -1.80
N LEU A 46 8.43 13.22 -0.96
CA LEU A 46 8.55 14.68 -0.88
C LEU A 46 9.86 15.14 -1.52
N HIS A 47 9.77 16.01 -2.53
CA HIS A 47 10.89 16.71 -3.09
C HIS A 47 11.12 18.02 -2.32
N LEU A 48 12.12 18.04 -1.44
CA LEU A 48 12.42 19.17 -0.55
C LEU A 48 12.83 20.43 -1.33
N ASP A 49 13.46 20.26 -2.48
CA ASP A 49 13.90 21.34 -3.36
C ASP A 49 12.73 22.12 -3.98
N ARG A 50 11.65 21.41 -4.35
CA ARG A 50 10.45 21.99 -4.98
C ARG A 50 9.46 22.54 -3.97
N CYS A 51 9.43 22.01 -2.76
CA CYS A 51 8.42 22.37 -1.76
C CYS A 51 8.61 23.83 -1.29
N THR A 52 7.59 24.66 -1.48
CA THR A 52 7.56 26.07 -1.02
C THR A 52 6.95 26.24 0.36
N GLY A 53 6.39 25.17 0.94
CA GLY A 53 5.73 25.23 2.26
C GLY A 53 4.36 25.92 2.26
N CYS A 54 3.70 26.03 1.11
CA CYS A 54 2.43 26.76 0.93
C CYS A 54 1.25 26.24 1.76
N GLY A 55 1.30 25.02 2.28
CA GLY A 55 0.27 24.45 3.16
C GLY A 55 -0.98 23.91 2.45
N ILE A 56 -1.09 24.00 1.12
CA ILE A 56 -2.25 23.51 0.36
C ILE A 56 -2.50 22.02 0.62
N CYS A 57 -1.43 21.21 0.69
CA CYS A 57 -1.53 19.78 1.01
C CYS A 57 -2.19 19.51 2.37
N ALA A 58 -1.93 20.34 3.38
CA ALA A 58 -2.56 20.23 4.69
C ALA A 58 -4.03 20.69 4.66
N TRP A 59 -4.31 21.72 3.86
CA TRP A 59 -5.66 22.27 3.74
C TRP A 59 -6.61 21.31 3.00
N ILE A 60 -6.16 20.74 1.88
CA ILE A 60 -6.96 19.83 1.05
C ILE A 60 -7.15 18.44 1.68
N CYS A 61 -6.35 18.07 2.67
CA CYS A 61 -6.40 16.75 3.27
C CYS A 61 -7.73 16.50 4.00
N PRO A 62 -8.57 15.53 3.57
CA PRO A 62 -9.85 15.25 4.21
C PRO A 62 -9.67 14.73 5.64
N GLU A 63 -8.63 13.95 5.89
CA GLU A 63 -8.34 13.33 7.19
C GLU A 63 -7.52 14.22 8.13
N LYS A 64 -7.13 15.42 7.68
CA LYS A 64 -6.29 16.34 8.47
C LYS A 64 -5.04 15.66 9.06
N CYS A 65 -4.43 14.77 8.28
CA CYS A 65 -3.25 14.00 8.69
C CYS A 65 -1.92 14.69 8.36
N ILE A 66 -1.97 15.87 7.74
CA ILE A 66 -0.79 16.63 7.33
C ILE A 66 -0.68 17.87 8.21
N THR A 67 0.49 18.05 8.82
CA THR A 67 0.83 19.23 9.62
C THR A 67 2.02 19.93 8.98
N ILE A 68 1.98 21.26 8.87
CA ILE A 68 3.11 22.01 8.35
C ILE A 68 4.05 22.33 9.50
N VAL A 69 5.30 21.91 9.38
CA VAL A 69 6.35 22.09 10.39
C VAL A 69 7.50 22.92 9.84
N GLN A 70 8.08 23.76 10.68
CA GLN A 70 9.26 24.53 10.33
C GLN A 70 10.53 23.67 10.45
N ARG A 71 11.37 23.70 9.42
CA ARG A 71 12.69 23.10 9.41
C ARG A 71 13.71 24.09 8.86
N GLY A 72 14.55 24.61 9.74
CA GLY A 72 15.39 25.76 9.41
C GLY A 72 14.54 26.98 9.05
N ASP A 73 14.82 27.58 7.90
CA ASP A 73 14.11 28.77 7.41
C ASP A 73 12.88 28.45 6.54
N ARG A 74 12.59 27.18 6.31
CA ARG A 74 11.50 26.74 5.42
C ARG A 74 10.46 25.90 6.14
N TRP A 75 9.25 25.89 5.58
CA TRP A 75 8.13 25.10 6.05
C TRP A 75 7.92 23.86 5.18
N PHE A 76 7.61 22.72 5.82
CA PHE A 76 7.43 21.45 5.11
C PHE A 76 6.26 20.66 5.69
N PRO A 77 5.60 19.81 4.89
CA PRO A 77 4.58 18.92 5.38
C PRO A 77 5.17 17.75 6.18
N GLN A 78 4.56 17.44 7.30
CA GLN A 78 4.77 16.26 8.12
C GLN A 78 3.50 15.42 8.07
N TYR A 79 3.63 14.13 7.80
CA TYR A 79 2.50 13.22 7.63
C TYR A 79 2.30 12.33 8.83
N PHE A 80 1.06 12.17 9.25
CA PHE A 80 0.66 11.11 10.17
C PHE A 80 -0.05 9.99 9.38
N TYR A 81 0.70 8.98 8.97
CA TYR A 81 0.18 7.86 8.19
C TYR A 81 -0.86 6.99 8.92
N GLY A 82 -0.90 7.03 10.25
CA GLY A 82 -1.93 6.34 11.04
C GLY A 82 -3.36 6.87 10.84
N ARG A 83 -3.53 8.00 10.12
CA ARG A 83 -4.82 8.58 9.75
C ARG A 83 -5.00 8.76 8.24
N CYS A 84 -3.94 8.63 7.47
CA CYS A 84 -3.96 8.85 6.03
C CYS A 84 -4.81 7.78 5.32
N CYS A 85 -5.73 8.21 4.47
CA CYS A 85 -6.55 7.33 3.63
C CYS A 85 -5.97 7.10 2.22
N PHE A 86 -4.77 7.61 1.93
CA PHE A 86 -4.08 7.48 0.64
C PHE A 86 -4.90 7.95 -0.56
N CYS A 87 -5.70 9.00 -0.41
CA CYS A 87 -6.50 9.58 -1.48
C CYS A 87 -5.68 10.36 -2.52
N HIS A 88 -4.45 10.76 -2.20
CA HIS A 88 -3.49 11.52 -3.02
C HIS A 88 -3.94 12.93 -3.46
N PHE A 89 -5.02 13.49 -2.92
CA PHE A 89 -5.38 14.88 -3.22
C PHE A 89 -4.25 15.87 -2.92
N CYS A 90 -3.45 15.62 -1.88
CA CYS A 90 -2.28 16.44 -1.56
C CYS A 90 -1.21 16.43 -2.67
N THR A 91 -1.10 15.35 -3.44
CA THR A 91 -0.21 15.23 -4.61
C THR A 91 -0.81 15.95 -5.81
N ASP A 92 -2.08 15.67 -6.13
CA ASP A 92 -2.78 16.23 -7.29
C ASP A 92 -2.90 17.75 -7.23
N TYR A 93 -3.11 18.31 -6.04
CA TYR A 93 -3.26 19.76 -5.83
C TYR A 93 -1.97 20.48 -5.45
N CYS A 94 -0.81 19.81 -5.51
CA CYS A 94 0.47 20.46 -5.23
C CYS A 94 0.90 21.34 -6.41
N PRO A 95 0.94 22.68 -6.27
CA PRO A 95 1.25 23.59 -7.39
C PRO A 95 2.70 23.45 -7.89
N GLU A 96 3.59 23.02 -7.01
CA GLU A 96 5.02 22.86 -7.32
C GLU A 96 5.40 21.42 -7.66
N PHE A 97 4.42 20.50 -7.72
CA PHE A 97 4.69 19.06 -7.92
C PHE A 97 5.78 18.52 -6.99
N ALA A 98 5.79 19.03 -5.76
CA ALA A 98 6.75 18.64 -4.74
C ALA A 98 6.40 17.31 -4.05
N LEU A 99 5.18 16.82 -4.25
CA LEU A 99 4.72 15.53 -3.76
C LEU A 99 4.52 14.58 -4.93
N GLU A 100 5.03 13.38 -4.81
CA GLU A 100 4.92 12.32 -5.80
C GLU A 100 4.34 11.07 -5.14
N GLU A 101 3.53 10.33 -5.87
CA GLU A 101 3.04 9.03 -5.42
C GLU A 101 4.06 7.93 -5.73
N THR A 102 4.17 6.97 -4.83
CA THR A 102 5.03 5.81 -5.04
C THR A 102 4.21 4.52 -4.96
N VAL A 103 4.76 3.44 -5.43
CA VAL A 103 4.14 2.11 -5.32
C VAL A 103 4.46 1.41 -4.00
N GLU A 104 5.15 2.09 -3.08
CA GLU A 104 5.51 1.52 -1.79
C GLU A 104 4.32 1.51 -0.82
N TYR A 105 3.97 0.33 -0.33
CA TYR A 105 2.87 0.10 0.63
C TYR A 105 3.34 -0.41 2.00
N ASP A 106 4.60 -0.80 2.12
CA ASP A 106 5.17 -1.35 3.35
C ASP A 106 5.58 -0.24 4.32
N ILE A 107 4.61 0.35 4.99
CA ILE A 107 4.80 1.42 5.97
C ILE A 107 4.39 1.00 7.39
N ALA A 108 4.33 -0.31 7.65
CA ALA A 108 3.99 -0.84 8.97
C ALA A 108 5.06 -0.48 10.01
N GLU A 109 4.61 -0.08 11.20
CA GLU A 109 5.46 0.33 12.30
C GLU A 109 4.99 -0.33 13.61
N TYR A 110 5.89 -0.50 14.57
CA TYR A 110 5.59 -1.12 15.85
C TYR A 110 4.83 -0.20 16.82
N SER A 111 4.92 1.12 16.66
CA SER A 111 4.19 2.08 17.47
C SER A 111 3.54 3.16 16.61
N ARG A 112 2.47 3.75 17.14
CA ARG A 112 1.70 4.78 16.45
C ARG A 112 2.50 6.05 16.20
N GLU A 113 3.41 6.38 17.09
CA GLU A 113 4.27 7.56 17.02
C GLU A 113 5.23 7.48 15.84
N LEU A 114 5.69 6.26 15.49
CA LEU A 114 6.57 6.02 14.35
C LEU A 114 5.88 6.22 13.00
N LEU A 115 4.54 6.25 12.98
CA LEU A 115 3.75 6.60 11.80
C LEU A 115 3.71 8.11 11.52
N VAL A 116 4.27 8.94 12.42
CA VAL A 116 4.52 10.36 12.15
C VAL A 116 5.82 10.48 11.36
N TRP A 117 5.68 10.81 10.08
CA TRP A 117 6.83 10.89 9.19
C TRP A 117 7.25 12.35 8.99
N SER A 118 8.48 12.64 9.40
CA SER A 118 9.12 13.95 9.20
C SER A 118 9.36 14.21 7.70
N PRO A 119 9.55 15.49 7.31
CA PRO A 119 9.86 15.85 5.93
C PRO A 119 11.10 15.14 5.38
N GLU A 120 12.13 14.95 6.22
CA GLU A 120 13.36 14.25 5.82
C GLU A 120 13.12 12.76 5.57
N ARG A 121 12.21 12.14 6.31
CA ARG A 121 11.82 10.75 6.11
C ARG A 121 10.97 10.60 4.85
N LEU A 122 10.08 11.55 4.57
CA LEU A 122 9.28 11.59 3.34
C LEU A 122 10.12 11.78 2.08
N ALA A 123 11.23 12.51 2.19
CA ALA A 123 12.14 12.75 1.07
C ALA A 123 13.02 11.55 0.70
N LYS A 124 13.07 10.52 1.54
CA LYS A 124 13.83 9.31 1.20
C LYS A 124 13.11 8.55 0.07
N PRO A 125 13.81 8.22 -1.02
CA PRO A 125 13.24 7.42 -2.08
C PRO A 125 12.76 6.06 -1.53
N PRO A 126 11.76 5.44 -2.14
CA PRO A 126 11.30 4.11 -1.76
C PRO A 126 12.48 3.13 -1.85
N ALA A 127 12.60 2.25 -0.86
CA ALA A 127 13.59 1.20 -0.91
C ALA A 127 13.32 0.33 -2.15
N LYS A 128 14.33 0.14 -3.01
CA LYS A 128 14.27 -0.89 -4.05
C LYS A 128 14.22 -2.23 -3.33
N LYS A 129 13.03 -2.77 -3.18
CA LYS A 129 12.87 -4.13 -2.69
C LYS A 129 13.01 -5.03 -3.90
N ASP A 130 13.92 -5.99 -3.81
CA ASP A 130 14.13 -6.98 -4.88
C ASP A 130 12.80 -7.70 -5.14
N ASP A 131 12.13 -7.33 -6.23
CA ASP A 131 10.84 -7.88 -6.67
C ASP A 131 11.01 -9.29 -7.25
N LYS A 132 11.78 -10.13 -6.53
CA LYS A 132 12.11 -11.47 -6.99
C LYS A 132 10.90 -12.42 -7.10
N TYR A 133 9.77 -12.02 -6.52
CA TYR A 133 8.53 -12.80 -6.56
C TYR A 133 7.33 -11.88 -6.74
N VAL A 134 7.01 -11.62 -8.00
CA VAL A 134 5.83 -10.88 -8.38
C VAL A 134 4.70 -11.86 -8.62
N PHE A 135 3.63 -11.75 -7.84
CA PHE A 135 2.41 -12.52 -8.04
C PHE A 135 1.41 -11.66 -8.83
N SER A 136 1.11 -12.03 -10.06
CA SER A 136 0.01 -11.42 -10.82
C SER A 136 -1.27 -12.23 -10.63
N VAL A 137 -2.35 -11.59 -10.25
CA VAL A 137 -3.68 -12.17 -10.24
C VAL A 137 -4.29 -11.90 -11.62
N ASP A 138 -4.07 -12.81 -12.57
CA ASP A 138 -4.89 -12.84 -13.77
C ASP A 138 -6.26 -13.38 -13.39
N GLY A 139 -7.32 -12.80 -13.91
CA GLY A 139 -8.71 -13.11 -13.55
C GLY A 139 -9.18 -14.55 -13.90
N SER A 140 -8.26 -15.43 -14.26
CA SER A 140 -8.53 -16.86 -14.47
C SER A 140 -8.52 -17.59 -13.14
N ARG A 141 -9.65 -18.18 -12.78
CA ARG A 141 -9.80 -18.98 -11.56
C ARG A 141 -8.71 -20.06 -11.50
N GLY A 142 -7.68 -19.83 -10.68
CA GLY A 142 -6.77 -20.88 -10.25
C GLY A 142 -5.37 -20.95 -10.84
N ALA A 143 -4.92 -19.97 -11.62
CA ALA A 143 -3.55 -19.93 -12.11
C ALA A 143 -2.77 -18.78 -11.47
N SER A 144 -2.09 -19.07 -10.38
CA SER A 144 -1.05 -18.19 -9.84
C SER A 144 0.25 -18.47 -10.62
N GLN A 145 0.56 -17.63 -11.61
CA GLN A 145 1.87 -17.66 -12.25
C GLN A 145 2.81 -16.69 -11.52
N VAL A 146 3.96 -17.21 -11.13
CA VAL A 146 5.10 -16.39 -10.69
C VAL A 146 5.74 -15.86 -11.97
N VAL A 147 5.55 -14.58 -12.26
CA VAL A 147 6.24 -13.92 -13.38
C VAL A 147 7.58 -13.44 -12.85
N GLU A 148 8.63 -14.12 -13.23
CA GLU A 148 10.00 -13.65 -13.08
C GLU A 148 10.18 -12.53 -14.11
N LYS A 149 10.36 -11.27 -13.65
CA LYS A 149 10.77 -10.19 -14.55
C LYS A 149 12.27 -10.29 -14.73
N ASP A 150 12.68 -10.85 -15.85
CA ASP A 150 14.06 -10.69 -16.34
C ASP A 150 14.28 -9.21 -16.70
N HIS A 151 15.31 -8.62 -16.08
CA HIS A 151 15.83 -7.29 -16.40
C HIS A 151 16.97 -7.40 -17.40
#